data_ac02927d0447df7033eca4ce5410ee60
#
_entry.id   ac02927d0447df7033eca4ce5410ee60
#
_cell.length_a   1.000
_cell.length_b   1.000
_cell.length_c   1.000
_cell.angle_alpha   90.00
_cell.angle_beta   90.00
_cell.angle_gamma   90.00
#
_symmetry.space_group_name_H-M   'P 1'
#
loop_
_entity.id
_entity.type
_entity.pdbx_description
1 polymer ?
#
loop_
_entity_poly.entity_id
_entity_poly.type
_entity_poly.pdbx_seq_one_letter_code
_entity_poly.pdbx_strand_id
1 'polypeptide(L)'
;MGCVWCKPSAIEDSPKERLSSKPSSEIRVTRPVGSSRREESVRTKERSDVVSVVRPVLSNSSRREKKLGNVATPEFPIAKAAEGEYVAAGWPPWLASVAGEAIKGWVPRRADSFEKLDKIGQGTYSNVYRARDLNQKKIVALKKVRFDNLEPESVRFMAREIQILRRLDHPNIIKLEGLVTSRMSCSLYLVFEYMEHDLAGLASHPAVKFSESQVKCYLQQLLSGLDHCHSRGVLHRDIKGSNLLIDNSGVLKIADFGLASFFDPRQTQPLTSRVVTLWYRPPELLLGATRYGAAVDLWSSGCILAELYAGKPIMPGRTEVEQLHKIFKLCGSPSEEYWVKSRLPHATIFKPTQPYKRVVDETFKEFPQPALALLETLLSVNPCLDVSIEIHIWHNHWVNAIVTHKQM
;
A
#
# COMPACT_ATOMS: atom_id res chain seq x y z
N MET A 1 -5.51 5.69 -9.45
CA MET A 1 -4.64 4.52 -9.59
C MET A 1 -5.46 3.33 -9.15
N GLY A 2 -5.71 2.38 -10.06
CA GLY A 2 -6.67 1.30 -9.84
C GLY A 2 -6.20 0.28 -8.82
N CYS A 3 -7.16 -0.28 -8.11
CA CYS A 3 -6.99 -1.33 -7.11
C CYS A 3 -6.15 -2.50 -7.62
N VAL A 4 -5.24 -2.98 -6.79
CA VAL A 4 -4.32 -4.07 -7.11
C VAL A 4 -5.04 -5.43 -7.16
N TRP A 5 -6.23 -5.56 -6.54
CA TRP A 5 -6.88 -6.85 -6.28
C TRP A 5 -8.36 -6.97 -6.66
N CYS A 6 -9.04 -5.91 -7.12
CA CYS A 6 -10.48 -5.99 -7.41
C CYS A 6 -10.84 -6.06 -8.88
N LYS A 7 -11.59 -7.10 -9.26
CA LYS A 7 -12.67 -7.05 -10.26
C LYS A 7 -13.95 -7.53 -9.59
N PRO A 8 -15.11 -6.91 -9.87
CA PRO A 8 -16.37 -7.44 -9.41
C PRO A 8 -16.61 -8.81 -10.07
N SER A 9 -16.95 -9.82 -9.26
CA SER A 9 -17.46 -11.09 -9.76
C SER A 9 -18.76 -10.84 -10.49
N ALA A 10 -18.81 -11.18 -11.78
CA ALA A 10 -20.04 -11.20 -12.55
C ALA A 10 -20.99 -12.25 -11.94
N ILE A 11 -22.18 -11.80 -11.56
CA ILE A 11 -23.30 -12.66 -11.21
C ILE A 11 -23.73 -13.35 -12.50
N GLU A 12 -23.75 -14.68 -12.50
CA GLU A 12 -24.29 -15.50 -13.58
C GLU A 12 -25.79 -15.24 -13.70
N ASP A 13 -26.20 -14.64 -14.82
CA ASP A 13 -27.57 -14.62 -15.25
C ASP A 13 -27.93 -15.92 -15.96
N SER A 14 -28.91 -16.63 -15.42
CA SER A 14 -29.52 -17.84 -15.99
C SER A 14 -30.18 -17.54 -17.35
N PRO A 15 -30.20 -18.51 -18.29
CA PRO A 15 -30.70 -18.29 -19.65
C PRO A 15 -32.22 -18.19 -19.69
N LYS A 16 -32.75 -17.10 -20.27
CA LYS A 16 -34.13 -17.01 -20.73
C LYS A 16 -34.22 -17.30 -22.23
N GLU A 17 -35.21 -18.11 -22.52
CA GLU A 17 -35.59 -18.69 -23.80
C GLU A 17 -35.77 -17.70 -24.94
N ARG A 18 -35.41 -18.17 -26.14
CA ARG A 18 -35.68 -17.55 -27.43
C ARG A 18 -37.17 -17.63 -27.77
N LEU A 19 -37.74 -16.52 -28.15
CA LEU A 19 -38.89 -16.50 -29.09
C LEU A 19 -38.65 -15.50 -30.21
N SER A 20 -38.81 -16.01 -31.43
CA SER A 20 -38.62 -15.40 -32.70
C SER A 20 -39.79 -14.48 -33.10
N SER A 21 -39.52 -13.32 -33.75
CA SER A 21 -40.27 -12.84 -34.91
C SER A 21 -39.68 -11.54 -35.46
N LYS A 22 -39.36 -11.55 -36.76
CA LYS A 22 -39.21 -10.39 -37.68
C LYS A 22 -40.54 -10.25 -38.45
N PRO A 23 -40.77 -9.24 -39.34
CA PRO A 23 -40.03 -8.00 -39.72
C PRO A 23 -40.92 -6.75 -40.02
N SER A 24 -40.27 -5.74 -40.61
CA SER A 24 -40.75 -4.57 -41.46
C SER A 24 -41.21 -3.33 -40.68
N SER A 25 -40.87 -2.10 -41.05
CA SER A 25 -40.76 -1.43 -42.35
C SER A 25 -40.11 -0.04 -42.20
N GLU A 26 -39.54 0.41 -43.32
CA GLU A 26 -38.95 1.74 -43.58
C GLU A 26 -39.94 2.90 -43.36
N ILE A 27 -39.44 4.09 -42.93
CA ILE A 27 -39.87 5.40 -43.44
C ILE A 27 -38.69 6.37 -43.44
N ARG A 28 -38.47 6.92 -44.60
CA ARG A 28 -37.52 7.96 -45.03
C ARG A 28 -38.23 9.31 -45.02
N VAL A 29 -37.66 10.37 -44.41
CA VAL A 29 -37.98 11.76 -44.81
C VAL A 29 -36.82 12.71 -44.45
N THR A 30 -36.12 13.15 -45.41
CA THR A 30 -35.66 14.45 -45.95
C THR A 30 -35.26 15.61 -45.04
N ARG A 31 -34.06 16.11 -45.38
CA ARG A 31 -33.51 17.45 -45.03
C ARG A 31 -34.32 18.61 -45.66
N PRO A 32 -34.14 19.84 -45.13
CA PRO A 32 -33.80 20.92 -46.02
C PRO A 32 -32.54 21.71 -45.63
N VAL A 33 -32.05 22.37 -46.68
CA VAL A 33 -30.82 23.14 -46.88
C VAL A 33 -31.05 24.63 -46.61
N GLY A 34 -29.97 25.32 -46.22
CA GLY A 34 -29.76 26.78 -46.40
C GLY A 34 -29.57 27.52 -45.06
N SER A 35 -28.67 28.43 -44.86
CA SER A 35 -27.82 29.25 -45.74
C SER A 35 -26.71 29.92 -44.91
N SER A 36 -25.65 30.26 -45.58
CA SER A 36 -24.42 30.95 -45.19
C SER A 36 -24.57 32.22 -44.36
N ARG A 37 -23.61 32.44 -43.39
CA ARG A 37 -22.92 33.73 -43.25
C ARG A 37 -21.54 33.55 -42.68
N ARG A 38 -20.58 34.13 -43.36
CA ARG A 38 -19.16 34.30 -43.00
C ARG A 38 -19.06 35.32 -41.85
N GLU A 39 -18.21 35.05 -40.87
CA GLU A 39 -17.43 36.09 -40.20
C GLU A 39 -16.13 35.53 -39.68
N GLU A 40 -15.14 36.40 -39.61
CA GLU A 40 -13.70 36.24 -39.71
C GLU A 40 -12.98 35.57 -38.52
N SER A 41 -11.87 35.01 -38.92
CA SER A 41 -10.80 34.44 -38.09
C SER A 41 -10.12 35.46 -37.18
N VAL A 42 -9.97 35.13 -35.90
CA VAL A 42 -8.85 35.57 -35.07
C VAL A 42 -8.08 34.33 -34.58
N ARG A 43 -6.93 34.13 -35.19
CA ARG A 43 -5.93 33.12 -34.73
C ARG A 43 -5.23 33.68 -33.52
N THR A 44 -5.46 33.12 -32.35
CA THR A 44 -4.52 33.17 -31.23
C THR A 44 -3.75 31.87 -31.20
N LYS A 45 -2.44 31.97 -31.46
CA LYS A 45 -1.47 30.90 -31.30
C LYS A 45 -1.20 30.72 -29.81
N GLU A 46 -1.64 29.64 -29.21
CA GLU A 46 -1.07 29.17 -27.95
C GLU A 46 0.19 28.38 -28.25
N ARG A 47 1.30 28.92 -27.75
CA ARG A 47 2.60 28.26 -27.72
C ARG A 47 2.62 27.17 -26.64
N SER A 48 2.83 25.94 -27.04
CA SER A 48 3.21 24.87 -26.17
C SER A 48 4.69 25.04 -25.79
N ASP A 49 4.97 25.46 -24.56
CA ASP A 49 6.33 25.49 -24.01
C ASP A 49 6.74 24.06 -23.62
N VAL A 50 7.61 23.49 -24.47
CA VAL A 50 8.35 22.28 -24.19
C VAL A 50 9.49 22.67 -23.25
N VAL A 51 9.43 22.25 -22.01
CA VAL A 51 10.53 22.39 -21.04
C VAL A 51 11.64 21.41 -21.41
N SER A 52 12.67 21.96 -22.06
CA SER A 52 13.93 21.26 -22.36
C SER A 52 14.71 21.04 -21.06
N VAL A 53 15.06 19.79 -20.78
CA VAL A 53 16.01 19.40 -19.73
C VAL A 53 17.41 19.87 -20.15
N VAL A 54 17.93 20.90 -19.49
CA VAL A 54 19.30 21.39 -19.68
C VAL A 54 20.25 20.45 -18.92
N ARG A 55 21.14 19.78 -19.67
CA ARG A 55 22.32 19.09 -19.13
C ARG A 55 23.36 20.15 -18.74
N PRO A 56 23.99 20.07 -17.56
CA PRO A 56 25.14 20.93 -17.26
C PRO A 56 26.38 20.39 -17.95
N VAL A 57 27.06 21.31 -18.68
CA VAL A 57 28.38 21.10 -19.26
C VAL A 57 29.40 21.21 -18.13
N LEU A 58 30.25 20.21 -17.98
CA LEU A 58 31.41 20.20 -17.08
C LEU A 58 32.49 21.10 -17.60
N SER A 59 32.78 22.22 -16.92
CA SER A 59 34.03 22.96 -17.08
C SER A 59 35.03 22.52 -16.01
N ASN A 60 36.18 22.04 -16.47
CA ASN A 60 37.35 21.72 -15.66
C ASN A 60 37.86 22.96 -14.91
N SER A 61 37.88 22.94 -13.60
CA SER A 61 38.80 23.70 -12.79
C SER A 61 39.31 22.87 -11.63
N SER A 62 40.60 22.59 -11.66
CA SER A 62 41.33 21.87 -10.63
C SER A 62 41.33 22.63 -9.31
N ARG A 63 40.68 22.07 -8.28
CA ARG A 63 40.91 22.43 -6.88
C ARG A 63 40.91 21.20 -6.01
N ARG A 64 42.00 20.99 -5.29
CA ARG A 64 42.23 19.94 -4.31
C ARG A 64 41.05 19.85 -3.32
N GLU A 65 40.25 18.83 -3.41
CA GLU A 65 39.31 18.48 -2.37
C GLU A 65 39.90 17.40 -1.46
N LYS A 66 39.84 17.69 -0.18
CA LYS A 66 40.15 16.74 0.89
C LYS A 66 39.16 15.58 0.82
N LYS A 67 39.66 14.36 0.78
CA LYS A 67 38.90 13.12 0.94
C LYS A 67 38.10 13.20 2.22
N LEU A 68 36.78 13.39 2.11
CA LEU A 68 35.81 13.02 3.15
C LEU A 68 35.49 11.55 2.94
N GLY A 69 35.64 10.76 4.00
CA GLY A 69 35.52 9.30 3.94
C GLY A 69 34.16 8.84 3.44
N ASN A 70 34.17 7.92 2.50
CA ASN A 70 33.04 7.10 2.12
C ASN A 70 32.50 6.39 3.37
N VAL A 71 31.30 6.76 3.82
CA VAL A 71 30.54 5.96 4.77
C VAL A 71 30.01 4.77 3.97
N ALA A 72 30.68 3.64 4.11
CA ALA A 72 30.28 2.37 3.52
C ALA A 72 28.92 1.95 4.11
N THR A 73 27.90 1.86 3.25
CA THR A 73 26.79 0.96 3.50
C THR A 73 27.36 -0.44 3.70
N PRO A 74 26.89 -1.24 4.68
CA PRO A 74 27.40 -2.58 4.84
C PRO A 74 27.03 -3.41 3.61
N GLU A 75 27.95 -3.50 2.66
CA GLU A 75 27.94 -4.53 1.65
C GLU A 75 28.26 -5.84 2.38
N PHE A 76 27.27 -6.71 2.50
CA PHE A 76 27.53 -8.11 2.83
C PHE A 76 28.01 -8.80 1.55
N PRO A 77 29.32 -9.04 1.35
CA PRO A 77 29.76 -9.81 0.20
C PRO A 77 29.26 -11.25 0.41
N ILE A 78 28.32 -11.69 -0.41
CA ILE A 78 27.97 -13.10 -0.51
C ILE A 78 29.26 -13.80 -0.95
N ALA A 79 29.76 -14.71 -0.13
CA ALA A 79 30.94 -15.47 -0.49
C ALA A 79 30.66 -16.20 -1.80
N LYS A 80 31.56 -16.12 -2.79
CA LYS A 80 31.40 -16.76 -4.12
C LYS A 80 31.04 -18.25 -4.05
N ALA A 81 31.43 -18.92 -2.98
CA ALA A 81 31.07 -20.31 -2.69
C ALA A 81 29.54 -20.47 -2.48
N ALA A 82 28.90 -19.57 -1.72
CA ALA A 82 27.47 -19.62 -1.46
C ALA A 82 26.62 -19.32 -2.73
N GLU A 83 27.10 -18.46 -3.63
CA GLU A 83 26.45 -18.20 -4.93
C GLU A 83 26.39 -19.47 -5.78
N GLY A 84 27.47 -20.26 -5.81
CA GLY A 84 27.52 -21.53 -6.52
C GLY A 84 26.51 -22.55 -6.00
N GLU A 85 26.30 -22.61 -4.69
CA GLU A 85 25.30 -23.48 -4.07
C GLU A 85 23.87 -23.11 -4.47
N TYR A 86 23.54 -21.80 -4.52
CA TYR A 86 22.21 -21.35 -4.95
C TYR A 86 21.96 -21.66 -6.42
N VAL A 87 22.95 -21.47 -7.29
CA VAL A 87 22.84 -21.81 -8.72
C VAL A 87 22.67 -23.31 -8.89
N ALA A 88 23.41 -24.14 -8.17
CA ALA A 88 23.25 -25.59 -8.16
C ALA A 88 21.85 -26.04 -7.68
N ALA A 89 21.26 -25.30 -6.73
CA ALA A 89 19.89 -25.52 -6.26
C ALA A 89 18.81 -25.04 -7.28
N GLY A 90 19.22 -24.45 -8.43
CA GLY A 90 18.33 -24.04 -9.51
C GLY A 90 17.94 -22.55 -9.51
N TRP A 91 18.55 -21.73 -8.65
CA TRP A 91 18.32 -20.30 -8.66
C TRP A 91 19.05 -19.62 -9.82
N PRO A 92 18.45 -18.58 -10.46
CA PRO A 92 19.15 -17.79 -11.47
C PRO A 92 20.36 -17.07 -10.88
N PRO A 93 21.51 -17.01 -11.60
CA PRO A 93 22.73 -16.32 -11.11
C PRO A 93 22.48 -14.86 -10.71
N TRP A 94 21.70 -14.11 -11.50
CA TRP A 94 21.37 -12.71 -11.21
C TRP A 94 20.61 -12.51 -9.88
N LEU A 95 19.85 -13.52 -9.44
CA LEU A 95 19.14 -13.49 -8.16
C LEU A 95 20.07 -13.96 -7.02
N ALA A 96 20.84 -15.02 -7.25
CA ALA A 96 21.76 -15.55 -6.27
C ALA A 96 22.82 -14.52 -5.85
N SER A 97 23.38 -13.75 -6.79
CA SER A 97 24.41 -12.76 -6.54
C SER A 97 23.94 -11.54 -5.70
N VAL A 98 22.66 -11.17 -5.79
CA VAL A 98 22.12 -9.95 -5.14
C VAL A 98 21.23 -10.29 -3.94
N ALA A 99 20.51 -11.41 -4.01
CA ALA A 99 19.43 -11.75 -3.08
C ALA A 99 19.64 -13.09 -2.33
N GLY A 100 20.88 -13.60 -2.25
CA GLY A 100 21.18 -14.92 -1.67
C GLY A 100 20.58 -15.13 -0.28
N GLU A 101 20.69 -14.15 0.63
CA GLU A 101 20.07 -14.24 1.95
C GLU A 101 18.55 -14.31 1.94
N ALA A 102 17.90 -13.70 0.95
CA ALA A 102 16.44 -13.75 0.81
C ALA A 102 15.94 -15.14 0.38
N ILE A 103 16.74 -15.89 -0.39
CA ILE A 103 16.40 -17.20 -0.94
C ILE A 103 17.02 -18.37 -0.17
N LYS A 104 17.84 -18.11 0.83
CA LYS A 104 18.55 -19.11 1.65
C LYS A 104 17.59 -20.15 2.22
N GLY A 105 17.90 -21.44 2.00
CA GLY A 105 17.09 -22.55 2.47
C GLY A 105 15.78 -22.78 1.70
N TRP A 106 15.54 -22.04 0.61
CA TRP A 106 14.42 -22.26 -0.27
C TRP A 106 14.88 -22.91 -1.59
N VAL A 107 14.01 -23.74 -2.17
CA VAL A 107 14.18 -24.32 -3.48
C VAL A 107 13.20 -23.63 -4.43
N PRO A 108 13.66 -23.15 -5.61
CA PRO A 108 12.76 -22.49 -6.55
C PRO A 108 11.76 -23.50 -7.11
N ARG A 109 10.47 -23.12 -7.09
CA ARG A 109 9.43 -23.90 -7.74
C ARG A 109 9.43 -23.61 -9.26
N ARG A 110 8.96 -24.56 -10.03
CA ARG A 110 8.92 -24.45 -11.49
C ARG A 110 7.63 -23.76 -11.94
N ALA A 111 7.72 -22.94 -13.00
CA ALA A 111 6.56 -22.23 -13.54
C ALA A 111 5.49 -23.16 -14.13
N ASP A 112 5.89 -24.33 -14.64
CA ASP A 112 5.00 -25.36 -15.16
C ASP A 112 4.18 -26.10 -14.08
N SER A 113 4.53 -25.92 -12.80
CA SER A 113 3.74 -26.40 -11.66
C SER A 113 2.51 -25.54 -11.36
N PHE A 114 2.27 -24.47 -12.14
CA PHE A 114 1.17 -23.55 -11.93
C PHE A 114 0.41 -23.27 -13.23
N GLU A 115 -0.88 -23.45 -13.19
CA GLU A 115 -1.80 -23.01 -14.23
C GLU A 115 -2.29 -21.60 -13.91
N LYS A 116 -1.91 -20.61 -14.75
CA LYS A 116 -2.42 -19.25 -14.60
C LYS A 116 -3.87 -19.19 -15.08
N LEU A 117 -4.73 -18.62 -14.24
CA LEU A 117 -6.15 -18.41 -14.55
C LEU A 117 -6.36 -16.95 -15.00
N ASP A 118 -6.58 -16.05 -14.06
CA ASP A 118 -6.95 -14.67 -14.32
C ASP A 118 -5.89 -13.68 -13.79
N LYS A 119 -5.78 -12.52 -14.44
CA LYS A 119 -5.06 -11.40 -13.89
C LYS A 119 -5.99 -10.66 -12.91
N ILE A 120 -5.67 -10.71 -11.62
CA ILE A 120 -6.47 -10.12 -10.55
C ILE A 120 -5.95 -8.78 -10.05
N GLY A 121 -4.70 -8.41 -10.39
CA GLY A 121 -4.12 -7.15 -9.95
C GLY A 121 -2.98 -6.65 -10.83
N GLN A 122 -2.76 -5.33 -10.77
CA GLN A 122 -1.63 -4.66 -11.43
C GLN A 122 -1.14 -3.52 -10.55
N GLY A 123 0.11 -3.62 -10.10
CA GLY A 123 0.85 -2.55 -9.46
C GLY A 123 1.90 -1.93 -10.38
N THR A 124 2.60 -0.91 -9.90
CA THR A 124 3.68 -0.25 -10.64
C THR A 124 4.80 -1.22 -11.03
N TYR A 125 5.18 -2.10 -10.11
CA TYR A 125 6.30 -3.04 -10.29
C TYR A 125 5.90 -4.51 -10.36
N SER A 126 4.61 -4.82 -10.35
CA SER A 126 4.14 -6.19 -10.33
C SER A 126 2.79 -6.40 -11.01
N ASN A 127 2.54 -7.64 -11.45
CA ASN A 127 1.21 -8.12 -11.81
C ASN A 127 0.85 -9.29 -10.91
N VAL A 128 -0.40 -9.38 -10.49
CA VAL A 128 -0.90 -10.47 -9.68
C VAL A 128 -1.88 -11.31 -10.48
N TYR A 129 -1.73 -12.62 -10.39
CA TYR A 129 -2.55 -13.59 -11.10
C TYR A 129 -3.17 -14.57 -10.10
N ARG A 130 -4.44 -14.89 -10.27
CA ARG A 130 -5.03 -16.10 -9.71
C ARG A 130 -4.47 -17.28 -10.49
N ALA A 131 -4.05 -18.33 -9.80
CA ALA A 131 -3.48 -19.50 -10.42
C ALA A 131 -3.85 -20.75 -9.63
N ARG A 132 -3.79 -21.91 -10.31
CA ARG A 132 -3.91 -23.22 -9.68
C ARG A 132 -2.52 -23.80 -9.48
N ASP A 133 -2.20 -24.12 -8.24
CA ASP A 133 -1.03 -24.94 -7.91
C ASP A 133 -1.34 -26.40 -8.23
N LEU A 134 -0.71 -26.94 -9.27
CA LEU A 134 -0.97 -28.28 -9.75
C LEU A 134 -0.47 -29.36 -8.78
N ASN A 135 0.58 -29.06 -8.01
CA ASN A 135 1.14 -30.00 -7.04
C ASN A 135 0.28 -30.07 -5.77
N GLN A 136 -0.14 -28.91 -5.26
CA GLN A 136 -0.94 -28.82 -4.02
C GLN A 136 -2.45 -28.86 -4.29
N LYS A 137 -2.87 -28.81 -5.57
CA LYS A 137 -4.28 -28.81 -6.00
C LYS A 137 -5.13 -27.71 -5.37
N LYS A 138 -4.54 -26.55 -5.11
CA LYS A 138 -5.22 -25.39 -4.50
C LYS A 138 -5.08 -24.12 -5.35
N ILE A 139 -5.95 -23.14 -5.10
CA ILE A 139 -5.84 -21.80 -5.69
C ILE A 139 -4.83 -20.99 -4.90
N VAL A 140 -3.99 -20.24 -5.62
CA VAL A 140 -2.94 -19.37 -5.08
C VAL A 140 -2.93 -18.04 -5.82
N ALA A 141 -2.30 -17.03 -5.23
CA ALA A 141 -2.00 -15.77 -5.90
C ALA A 141 -0.51 -15.72 -6.28
N LEU A 142 -0.24 -15.46 -7.57
CA LEU A 142 1.11 -15.33 -8.11
C LEU A 142 1.41 -13.85 -8.36
N LYS A 143 2.24 -13.23 -7.53
CA LYS A 143 2.75 -11.87 -7.74
C LYS A 143 3.98 -11.94 -8.62
N LYS A 144 3.83 -11.63 -9.93
CA LYS A 144 4.95 -11.52 -10.88
C LYS A 144 5.66 -10.21 -10.65
N VAL A 145 6.92 -10.27 -10.23
CA VAL A 145 7.77 -9.09 -10.11
C VAL A 145 8.33 -8.73 -11.50
N ARG A 146 8.30 -7.44 -11.83
CA ARG A 146 8.92 -6.90 -13.04
C ARG A 146 10.30 -6.36 -12.69
N PHE A 147 11.30 -6.81 -13.44
CA PHE A 147 12.64 -6.26 -13.36
C PHE A 147 12.90 -5.50 -14.66
N ASP A 148 12.80 -4.18 -14.59
CA ASP A 148 13.22 -3.34 -15.69
C ASP A 148 14.76 -3.37 -15.71
N ASN A 149 15.32 -4.02 -16.73
CA ASN A 149 16.76 -4.17 -17.00
C ASN A 149 17.61 -4.88 -15.90
N LEU A 150 17.00 -5.68 -15.00
CA LEU A 150 17.71 -6.39 -13.92
C LEU A 150 18.60 -5.48 -13.05
N GLU A 151 18.19 -4.23 -12.85
CA GLU A 151 18.92 -3.30 -12.00
C GLU A 151 19.07 -3.86 -10.58
N PRO A 152 20.29 -3.87 -10.01
CA PRO A 152 20.54 -4.43 -8.67
C PRO A 152 19.66 -3.81 -7.58
N GLU A 153 19.31 -2.54 -7.69
CA GLU A 153 18.39 -1.86 -6.76
C GLU A 153 17.00 -2.48 -6.77
N SER A 154 16.42 -2.74 -7.93
CA SER A 154 15.10 -3.38 -8.06
C SER A 154 15.10 -4.80 -7.46
N VAL A 155 16.19 -5.53 -7.66
CA VAL A 155 16.38 -6.87 -7.07
C VAL A 155 16.50 -6.78 -5.54
N ARG A 156 17.22 -5.79 -5.00
CA ARG A 156 17.35 -5.54 -3.55
C ARG A 156 16.00 -5.20 -2.90
N PHE A 157 15.18 -4.39 -3.57
CA PHE A 157 13.83 -4.07 -3.08
C PHE A 157 12.96 -5.33 -2.93
N MET A 158 12.94 -6.17 -3.95
CA MET A 158 12.21 -7.43 -3.93
C MET A 158 12.80 -8.41 -2.89
N ALA A 159 14.13 -8.48 -2.78
CA ALA A 159 14.80 -9.30 -1.77
C ALA A 159 14.38 -8.90 -0.35
N ARG A 160 14.24 -7.60 -0.08
CA ARG A 160 13.75 -7.08 1.19
C ARG A 160 12.31 -7.53 1.47
N GLU A 161 11.40 -7.45 0.48
CA GLU A 161 10.02 -7.95 0.62
C GLU A 161 10.01 -9.43 1.02
N ILE A 162 10.81 -10.26 0.34
CA ILE A 162 10.93 -11.70 0.67
C ILE A 162 11.48 -11.92 2.09
N GLN A 163 12.54 -11.21 2.47
CA GLN A 163 13.15 -11.32 3.80
C GLN A 163 12.16 -10.94 4.91
N ILE A 164 11.38 -9.89 4.71
CA ILE A 164 10.35 -9.44 5.64
C ILE A 164 9.26 -10.51 5.76
N LEU A 165 8.68 -10.96 4.65
CA LEU A 165 7.62 -11.96 4.64
C LEU A 165 8.06 -13.29 5.27
N ARG A 166 9.33 -13.68 5.12
CA ARG A 166 9.89 -14.88 5.76
C ARG A 166 10.06 -14.74 7.26
N ARG A 167 10.19 -13.53 7.78
CA ARG A 167 10.29 -13.25 9.23
C ARG A 167 8.94 -13.23 9.92
N LEU A 168 7.86 -13.01 9.15
CA LEU A 168 6.52 -12.83 9.66
C LEU A 168 5.71 -14.12 9.49
N ASP A 169 5.24 -14.68 10.62
CA ASP A 169 4.31 -15.82 10.64
C ASP A 169 3.19 -15.50 11.63
N HIS A 170 2.03 -15.09 11.09
CA HIS A 170 0.90 -14.63 11.89
C HIS A 170 -0.42 -14.83 11.11
N PRO A 171 -1.54 -15.20 11.75
CA PRO A 171 -2.82 -15.45 11.07
C PRO A 171 -3.34 -14.23 10.30
N ASN A 172 -3.00 -13.01 10.71
CA ASN A 172 -3.44 -11.77 10.08
C ASN A 172 -2.37 -11.13 9.17
N ILE A 173 -1.40 -11.92 8.71
CA ILE A 173 -0.40 -11.52 7.71
C ILE A 173 -0.42 -12.53 6.56
N ILE A 174 -0.39 -12.03 5.33
CA ILE A 174 -0.37 -12.88 4.14
C ILE A 174 0.85 -13.78 4.13
N LYS A 175 0.65 -15.07 3.90
CA LYS A 175 1.74 -16.04 3.92
C LYS A 175 2.43 -16.17 2.57
N LEU A 176 3.75 -15.98 2.55
CA LEU A 176 4.57 -16.33 1.40
C LEU A 176 4.81 -17.85 1.40
N GLU A 177 4.26 -18.55 0.42
CA GLU A 177 4.30 -20.01 0.36
C GLU A 177 5.43 -20.55 -0.52
N GLY A 178 6.01 -19.72 -1.37
CA GLY A 178 7.08 -20.14 -2.25
C GLY A 178 7.51 -19.08 -3.25
N LEU A 179 8.58 -19.41 -3.96
CA LEU A 179 9.11 -18.59 -5.04
C LEU A 179 9.20 -19.42 -6.30
N VAL A 180 8.81 -18.84 -7.42
CA VAL A 180 8.85 -19.46 -8.74
C VAL A 180 9.77 -18.67 -9.65
N THR A 181 10.71 -19.34 -10.27
CA THR A 181 11.57 -18.73 -11.29
C THR A 181 11.22 -19.25 -12.66
N SER A 182 11.24 -18.38 -13.67
CA SER A 182 11.09 -18.75 -15.06
C SER A 182 12.45 -18.60 -15.75
N ARG A 183 12.99 -19.73 -16.25
CA ARG A 183 14.27 -19.72 -16.96
C ARG A 183 14.21 -18.95 -18.29
N MET A 184 13.02 -18.94 -18.93
CA MET A 184 12.83 -18.33 -20.25
C MET A 184 12.60 -16.81 -20.20
N SER A 185 12.06 -16.27 -19.10
CA SER A 185 11.59 -14.87 -19.06
C SER A 185 12.25 -14.01 -17.99
N CYS A 186 13.33 -14.48 -17.34
CA CYS A 186 13.98 -13.78 -16.21
C CYS A 186 12.97 -13.23 -15.20
N SER A 187 11.87 -13.95 -14.96
CA SER A 187 10.79 -13.52 -14.09
C SER A 187 10.83 -14.28 -12.78
N LEU A 188 10.56 -13.56 -11.68
CA LEU A 188 10.31 -14.14 -10.37
C LEU A 188 8.83 -13.97 -10.02
N TYR A 189 8.24 -15.01 -9.44
CA TYR A 189 6.90 -14.93 -8.87
C TYR A 189 6.97 -15.29 -7.40
N LEU A 190 6.31 -14.47 -6.58
CA LEU A 190 6.03 -14.78 -5.19
C LEU A 190 4.69 -15.49 -5.14
N VAL A 191 4.65 -16.64 -4.49
CA VAL A 191 3.45 -17.47 -4.32
C VAL A 191 2.83 -17.16 -2.97
N PHE A 192 1.60 -16.71 -2.98
CA PHE A 192 0.82 -16.42 -1.78
C PHE A 192 -0.43 -17.29 -1.71
N GLU A 193 -0.97 -17.47 -0.52
CA GLU A 193 -2.34 -17.94 -0.37
C GLU A 193 -3.31 -17.00 -1.13
N TYR A 194 -4.41 -17.57 -1.65
CA TYR A 194 -5.42 -16.77 -2.35
C TYR A 194 -6.45 -16.24 -1.35
N MET A 195 -6.78 -14.97 -1.50
CA MET A 195 -7.80 -14.30 -0.72
C MET A 195 -8.85 -13.74 -1.68
N GLU A 196 -10.14 -13.93 -1.36
CA GLU A 196 -11.24 -13.64 -2.27
C GLU A 196 -11.54 -12.15 -2.41
N HIS A 197 -11.34 -11.38 -1.33
CA HIS A 197 -11.75 -9.98 -1.25
C HIS A 197 -10.61 -9.11 -0.74
N ASP A 198 -10.72 -7.82 -0.99
CA ASP A 198 -10.01 -6.78 -0.25
C ASP A 198 -11.00 -5.81 0.41
N LEU A 199 -10.55 -5.17 1.49
CA LEU A 199 -11.42 -4.32 2.30
C LEU A 199 -11.93 -3.09 1.54
N ALA A 200 -11.13 -2.51 0.61
CA ALA A 200 -11.57 -1.38 -0.21
C ALA A 200 -12.67 -1.79 -1.19
N GLY A 201 -12.54 -2.96 -1.83
CA GLY A 201 -13.54 -3.51 -2.71
C GLY A 201 -14.85 -3.78 -1.99
N LEU A 202 -14.79 -4.39 -0.80
CA LEU A 202 -15.97 -4.61 0.04
C LEU A 202 -16.61 -3.29 0.49
N ALA A 203 -15.81 -2.33 0.98
CA ALA A 203 -16.32 -1.04 1.48
C ALA A 203 -16.92 -0.16 0.37
N SER A 204 -16.46 -0.31 -0.87
CA SER A 204 -17.00 0.44 -2.02
C SER A 204 -18.25 -0.20 -2.64
N HIS A 205 -18.60 -1.42 -2.26
CA HIS A 205 -19.76 -2.12 -2.82
C HIS A 205 -21.06 -1.60 -2.21
N PRO A 206 -22.02 -1.09 -3.02
CA PRO A 206 -23.24 -0.43 -2.51
C PRO A 206 -24.11 -1.28 -1.57
N ALA A 207 -24.10 -2.59 -1.75
CA ALA A 207 -24.87 -3.52 -0.93
C ALA A 207 -24.17 -3.94 0.38
N VAL A 208 -22.88 -3.55 0.57
CA VAL A 208 -22.12 -3.92 1.77
C VAL A 208 -22.13 -2.77 2.76
N LYS A 209 -22.67 -3.03 3.94
CA LYS A 209 -22.54 -2.16 5.11
C LYS A 209 -22.01 -2.99 6.25
N PHE A 210 -20.88 -2.60 6.79
CA PHE A 210 -20.29 -3.30 7.92
C PHE A 210 -21.08 -3.01 9.21
N SER A 211 -21.41 -4.07 9.93
CA SER A 211 -21.92 -3.92 11.30
C SER A 211 -20.79 -3.48 12.25
N GLU A 212 -21.14 -2.92 13.38
CA GLU A 212 -20.16 -2.55 14.42
C GLU A 212 -19.28 -3.74 14.82
N SER A 213 -19.85 -4.93 14.96
CA SER A 213 -19.09 -6.14 15.30
C SER A 213 -18.10 -6.56 14.20
N GLN A 214 -18.43 -6.37 12.93
CA GLN A 214 -17.52 -6.62 11.82
C GLN A 214 -16.38 -5.59 11.79
N VAL A 215 -16.67 -4.30 11.97
CA VAL A 215 -15.63 -3.25 12.05
C VAL A 215 -14.66 -3.55 13.20
N LYS A 216 -15.19 -3.90 14.39
CA LYS A 216 -14.37 -4.31 15.54
C LYS A 216 -13.49 -5.50 15.22
N CYS A 217 -14.05 -6.55 14.61
CA CYS A 217 -13.33 -7.77 14.24
C CYS A 217 -12.20 -7.48 13.26
N TYR A 218 -12.46 -6.72 12.19
CA TYR A 218 -11.43 -6.40 11.21
C TYR A 218 -10.33 -5.49 11.77
N LEU A 219 -10.71 -4.51 12.60
CA LEU A 219 -9.70 -3.64 13.21
C LEU A 219 -8.83 -4.40 14.21
N GLN A 220 -9.40 -5.30 15.01
CA GLN A 220 -8.66 -6.15 15.92
C GLN A 220 -7.63 -7.00 15.18
N GLN A 221 -8.03 -7.63 14.07
CA GLN A 221 -7.16 -8.42 13.24
C GLN A 221 -6.05 -7.58 12.61
N LEU A 222 -6.36 -6.37 12.11
CA LEU A 222 -5.39 -5.43 11.58
C LEU A 222 -4.34 -5.05 12.63
N LEU A 223 -4.78 -4.63 13.81
CA LEU A 223 -3.88 -4.21 14.89
C LEU A 223 -3.04 -5.38 15.42
N SER A 224 -3.59 -6.59 15.49
CA SER A 224 -2.85 -7.81 15.85
C SER A 224 -1.74 -8.14 14.84
N GLY A 225 -2.04 -8.02 13.54
CA GLY A 225 -1.04 -8.19 12.49
C GLY A 225 0.06 -7.13 12.53
N LEU A 226 -0.30 -5.87 12.79
CA LEU A 226 0.66 -4.76 12.92
C LEU A 226 1.54 -4.90 14.17
N ASP A 227 0.99 -5.31 15.30
CA ASP A 227 1.76 -5.59 16.50
C ASP A 227 2.82 -6.66 16.25
N HIS A 228 2.44 -7.74 15.53
CA HIS A 228 3.39 -8.76 15.12
C HIS A 228 4.50 -8.21 14.19
N CYS A 229 4.19 -7.30 13.27
CA CYS A 229 5.19 -6.62 12.43
C CYS A 229 6.13 -5.76 13.28
N HIS A 230 5.57 -4.86 14.07
CA HIS A 230 6.31 -3.85 14.83
C HIS A 230 7.21 -4.48 15.89
N SER A 231 6.73 -5.50 16.60
CA SER A 231 7.52 -6.27 17.59
C SER A 231 8.73 -7.00 16.96
N ARG A 232 8.69 -7.24 15.64
CA ARG A 232 9.79 -7.82 14.86
C ARG A 232 10.63 -6.81 14.11
N GLY A 233 10.45 -5.53 14.42
CA GLY A 233 11.19 -4.43 13.79
C GLY A 233 10.84 -4.24 12.31
N VAL A 234 9.58 -4.42 11.93
CA VAL A 234 9.07 -4.23 10.58
C VAL A 234 8.00 -3.15 10.57
N LEU A 235 8.16 -2.12 9.74
CA LEU A 235 7.10 -1.17 9.36
C LEU A 235 6.51 -1.57 8.03
N HIS A 236 5.18 -1.56 7.91
CA HIS A 236 4.49 -1.86 6.66
C HIS A 236 4.53 -0.70 5.67
N ARG A 237 4.19 0.50 6.11
CA ARG A 237 4.27 1.78 5.39
C ARG A 237 3.37 1.92 4.17
N ASP A 238 2.36 1.06 4.01
CA ASP A 238 1.30 1.20 3.00
C ASP A 238 -0.02 0.54 3.44
N ILE A 239 -0.43 0.76 4.69
CA ILE A 239 -1.73 0.31 5.19
C ILE A 239 -2.83 1.11 4.49
N LYS A 240 -3.70 0.38 3.77
CA LYS A 240 -4.88 0.90 3.06
C LYS A 240 -5.84 -0.25 2.75
N GLY A 241 -7.10 0.05 2.49
CA GLY A 241 -8.13 -0.97 2.30
C GLY A 241 -7.79 -2.02 1.23
N SER A 242 -7.13 -1.65 0.11
CA SER A 242 -6.75 -2.59 -0.95
C SER A 242 -5.58 -3.52 -0.59
N ASN A 243 -4.85 -3.24 0.49
CA ASN A 243 -3.78 -4.09 1.02
C ASN A 243 -4.24 -4.93 2.23
N LEU A 244 -5.51 -4.84 2.60
CA LEU A 244 -6.15 -5.62 3.64
C LEU A 244 -7.07 -6.65 2.98
N LEU A 245 -6.57 -7.88 2.84
CA LEU A 245 -7.27 -8.95 2.16
C LEU A 245 -8.16 -9.71 3.15
N ILE A 246 -9.28 -10.21 2.66
CA ILE A 246 -10.28 -10.91 3.48
C ILE A 246 -10.70 -12.19 2.76
N ASP A 247 -10.67 -13.31 3.47
CA ASP A 247 -11.18 -14.58 2.96
C ASP A 247 -12.70 -14.71 3.19
N ASN A 248 -13.31 -15.76 2.63
CA ASN A 248 -14.72 -16.06 2.78
C ASN A 248 -15.14 -16.39 4.23
N SER A 249 -14.18 -16.63 5.13
CA SER A 249 -14.41 -16.90 6.56
C SER A 249 -14.36 -15.61 7.41
N GLY A 250 -14.02 -14.46 6.79
CA GLY A 250 -13.87 -13.18 7.49
C GLY A 250 -12.50 -12.99 8.16
N VAL A 251 -11.50 -13.80 7.78
CA VAL A 251 -10.13 -13.59 8.24
C VAL A 251 -9.48 -12.49 7.43
N LEU A 252 -9.03 -11.43 8.13
CA LEU A 252 -8.29 -10.33 7.52
C LEU A 252 -6.79 -10.63 7.56
N LYS A 253 -6.10 -10.35 6.44
CA LYS A 253 -4.65 -10.46 6.33
C LYS A 253 -4.03 -9.20 5.71
N ILE A 254 -2.99 -8.69 6.36
CA ILE A 254 -2.16 -7.60 5.83
C ILE A 254 -1.34 -8.14 4.67
N ALA A 255 -1.37 -7.47 3.52
CA ALA A 255 -0.68 -7.87 2.29
C ALA A 255 0.07 -6.71 1.64
N ASP A 256 0.89 -7.01 0.64
CA ASP A 256 1.74 -6.09 -0.13
C ASP A 256 2.81 -5.38 0.71
N PHE A 257 3.82 -6.14 1.12
CA PHE A 257 5.00 -5.65 1.85
C PHE A 257 6.07 -5.00 0.95
N GLY A 258 5.72 -4.62 -0.28
CA GLY A 258 6.64 -4.00 -1.23
C GLY A 258 7.21 -2.65 -0.78
N LEU A 259 6.52 -1.90 0.09
CA LEU A 259 7.02 -0.68 0.72
C LEU A 259 7.53 -0.90 2.15
N ALA A 260 7.46 -2.12 2.68
CA ALA A 260 7.88 -2.41 4.04
C ALA A 260 9.38 -2.21 4.25
N SER A 261 9.77 -1.96 5.48
CA SER A 261 11.19 -1.77 5.85
C SER A 261 11.45 -2.29 7.25
N PHE A 262 12.66 -2.79 7.44
CA PHE A 262 13.16 -2.97 8.79
C PHE A 262 13.37 -1.61 9.47
N PHE A 263 13.10 -1.56 10.75
CA PHE A 263 13.40 -0.41 11.58
C PHE A 263 13.88 -0.86 12.96
N ASP A 264 14.74 -0.06 13.56
CA ASP A 264 15.14 -0.21 14.95
C ASP A 264 14.97 1.16 15.62
N PRO A 265 14.16 1.27 16.67
CA PRO A 265 13.96 2.55 17.38
C PRO A 265 15.27 3.18 17.89
N ARG A 266 16.33 2.36 18.07
CA ARG A 266 17.66 2.78 18.52
C ARG A 266 18.59 3.21 17.38
N GLN A 267 18.25 2.88 16.13
CA GLN A 267 19.06 3.25 14.96
C GLN A 267 18.76 4.65 14.49
N THR A 268 19.82 5.37 14.13
CA THR A 268 19.74 6.76 13.64
C THR A 268 19.66 6.88 12.13
N GLN A 269 19.64 5.76 11.39
CA GLN A 269 19.59 5.80 9.92
C GLN A 269 18.25 6.37 9.45
N PRO A 270 18.30 7.38 8.55
CA PRO A 270 17.09 8.00 8.04
C PRO A 270 16.34 7.05 7.10
N LEU A 271 15.01 7.05 7.21
CA LEU A 271 14.09 6.38 6.30
C LEU A 271 13.53 7.39 5.28
N THR A 272 13.04 6.90 4.13
CA THR A 272 12.37 7.78 3.17
C THR A 272 11.00 8.25 3.68
N SER A 273 10.69 9.54 3.54
CA SER A 273 9.36 10.09 3.84
C SER A 273 8.34 9.86 2.72
N ARG A 274 8.80 9.46 1.51
CA ARG A 274 7.92 9.25 0.34
C ARG A 274 7.32 7.85 0.31
N VAL A 275 6.64 7.47 1.37
CA VAL A 275 5.93 6.22 1.55
C VAL A 275 4.51 6.49 2.03
N VAL A 276 3.70 5.48 2.13
CA VAL A 276 2.27 5.50 2.46
C VAL A 276 1.42 6.16 1.36
N THR A 277 0.35 5.54 0.97
CA THR A 277 -0.61 6.09 0.01
C THR A 277 -1.21 7.39 0.57
N LEU A 278 -1.32 8.42 -0.28
CA LEU A 278 -1.56 9.82 0.13
C LEU A 278 -2.69 10.00 1.16
N TRP A 279 -3.83 9.37 0.96
CA TRP A 279 -5.01 9.54 1.83
C TRP A 279 -4.83 8.95 3.25
N TYR A 280 -3.87 8.05 3.42
CA TYR A 280 -3.54 7.36 4.67
C TYR A 280 -2.20 7.79 5.25
N ARG A 281 -1.52 8.79 4.59
CA ARG A 281 -0.19 9.26 5.00
C ARG A 281 -0.29 10.21 6.18
N PRO A 282 0.45 9.93 7.27
CA PRO A 282 0.44 10.78 8.46
C PRO A 282 1.12 12.13 8.23
N PRO A 283 0.81 13.13 9.07
CA PRO A 283 1.30 14.50 8.90
C PRO A 283 2.83 14.61 8.96
N GLU A 284 3.50 13.85 9.82
CA GLU A 284 4.96 13.89 9.93
C GLU A 284 5.66 13.49 8.63
N LEU A 285 5.14 12.51 7.88
CA LEU A 285 5.70 12.13 6.59
C LEU A 285 5.48 13.22 5.52
N LEU A 286 4.32 13.87 5.52
CA LEU A 286 4.03 15.02 4.67
C LEU A 286 4.93 16.21 5.01
N LEU A 287 5.29 16.36 6.27
CA LEU A 287 6.24 17.37 6.76
C LEU A 287 7.71 16.98 6.54
N GLY A 288 7.97 15.82 5.93
CA GLY A 288 9.31 15.39 5.53
C GLY A 288 10.11 14.66 6.61
N ALA A 289 9.46 14.08 7.62
CA ALA A 289 10.13 13.25 8.62
C ALA A 289 10.87 12.10 7.98
N THR A 290 12.14 11.90 8.36
CA THR A 290 12.97 10.75 7.98
C THR A 290 13.25 9.82 9.15
N ARG A 291 12.86 10.21 10.37
CA ARG A 291 12.90 9.40 11.57
C ARG A 291 11.47 9.22 12.06
N TYR A 292 10.96 8.03 11.93
CA TYR A 292 9.59 7.67 12.31
C TYR A 292 9.53 6.19 12.65
N GLY A 293 8.47 5.76 13.28
CA GLY A 293 8.27 4.39 13.76
C GLY A 293 6.87 3.87 13.49
N ALA A 294 6.38 2.99 14.36
CA ALA A 294 5.09 2.30 14.28
C ALA A 294 3.88 3.25 14.09
N ALA A 295 3.96 4.48 14.61
CA ALA A 295 2.91 5.48 14.53
C ALA A 295 2.42 5.75 13.09
N VAL A 296 3.26 5.56 12.07
CA VAL A 296 2.85 5.77 10.67
C VAL A 296 1.81 4.74 10.20
N ASP A 297 1.96 3.48 10.61
CA ASP A 297 1.00 2.41 10.29
C ASP A 297 -0.28 2.54 11.14
N LEU A 298 -0.13 3.02 12.38
CA LEU A 298 -1.24 3.24 13.31
C LEU A 298 -2.13 4.41 12.88
N TRP A 299 -1.55 5.51 12.39
CA TRP A 299 -2.30 6.58 11.74
C TRP A 299 -3.14 6.06 10.58
N SER A 300 -2.52 5.26 9.70
CA SER A 300 -3.21 4.65 8.57
C SER A 300 -4.36 3.74 9.01
N SER A 301 -4.18 3.01 10.13
CA SER A 301 -5.24 2.19 10.74
C SER A 301 -6.39 3.03 11.29
N GLY A 302 -6.11 4.22 11.83
CA GLY A 302 -7.13 5.19 12.23
C GLY A 302 -7.95 5.69 11.03
N CYS A 303 -7.30 5.94 9.90
CA CYS A 303 -8.00 6.29 8.66
C CYS A 303 -8.93 5.14 8.19
N ILE A 304 -8.47 3.89 8.27
CA ILE A 304 -9.28 2.70 7.94
C ILE A 304 -10.46 2.56 8.89
N LEU A 305 -10.27 2.71 10.21
CA LEU A 305 -11.35 2.66 11.18
C LEU A 305 -12.47 3.66 10.83
N ALA A 306 -12.08 4.91 10.59
CA ALA A 306 -13.06 5.94 10.25
C ALA A 306 -13.71 5.70 8.88
N GLU A 307 -12.97 5.20 7.89
CA GLU A 307 -13.49 4.84 6.56
C GLU A 307 -14.55 3.74 6.63
N LEU A 308 -14.35 2.72 7.46
CA LEU A 308 -15.31 1.62 7.63
C LEU A 308 -16.65 2.07 8.21
N TYR A 309 -16.63 3.00 9.18
CA TYR A 309 -17.86 3.58 9.72
C TYR A 309 -18.49 4.63 8.80
N ALA A 310 -17.67 5.47 8.16
CA ALA A 310 -18.16 6.54 7.29
C ALA A 310 -18.56 6.06 5.88
N GLY A 311 -18.16 4.83 5.48
CA GLY A 311 -18.41 4.27 4.14
C GLY A 311 -17.61 4.94 3.02
N LYS A 312 -16.63 5.78 3.35
CA LYS A 312 -15.80 6.51 2.38
C LYS A 312 -14.50 6.99 3.03
N PRO A 313 -13.41 7.20 2.23
CA PRO A 313 -12.19 7.81 2.74
C PRO A 313 -12.46 9.18 3.41
N ILE A 314 -11.92 9.38 4.61
CA ILE A 314 -12.22 10.57 5.41
C ILE A 314 -11.39 11.80 5.02
N MET A 315 -10.21 11.60 4.46
CA MET A 315 -9.27 12.67 4.09
C MET A 315 -8.71 12.46 2.67
N PRO A 316 -9.54 12.49 1.59
CA PRO A 316 -9.07 12.25 0.22
C PRO A 316 -8.45 13.51 -0.39
N GLY A 317 -7.18 13.80 -0.12
CA GLY A 317 -6.42 14.88 -0.74
C GLY A 317 -5.94 14.51 -2.14
N ARG A 318 -5.86 15.49 -3.06
CA ARG A 318 -5.33 15.32 -4.41
C ARG A 318 -3.82 15.58 -4.49
N THR A 319 -3.33 16.42 -3.60
CA THR A 319 -1.91 16.79 -3.46
C THR A 319 -1.48 16.66 -2.00
N GLU A 320 -0.17 16.62 -1.73
CA GLU A 320 0.37 16.58 -0.37
C GLU A 320 -0.06 17.81 0.45
N VAL A 321 -0.14 18.98 -0.20
CA VAL A 321 -0.61 20.23 0.43
C VAL A 321 -2.09 20.12 0.84
N GLU A 322 -2.94 19.66 -0.08
CA GLU A 322 -4.37 19.46 0.21
C GLU A 322 -4.58 18.39 1.28
N GLN A 323 -3.76 17.33 1.25
CA GLN A 323 -3.81 16.26 2.24
C GLN A 323 -3.51 16.82 3.64
N LEU A 324 -2.43 17.58 3.77
CA LEU A 324 -2.04 18.17 5.03
C LEU A 324 -3.10 19.17 5.55
N HIS A 325 -3.69 19.96 4.64
CA HIS A 325 -4.79 20.86 4.98
C HIS A 325 -6.02 20.09 5.50
N LYS A 326 -6.40 18.98 4.86
CA LYS A 326 -7.51 18.12 5.35
C LYS A 326 -7.20 17.53 6.72
N ILE A 327 -5.96 17.09 6.95
CA ILE A 327 -5.52 16.59 8.25
C ILE A 327 -5.67 17.69 9.32
N PHE A 328 -5.12 18.87 9.09
CA PHE A 328 -5.20 19.94 10.07
C PHE A 328 -6.64 20.41 10.33
N LYS A 329 -7.46 20.44 9.29
CA LYS A 329 -8.88 20.81 9.43
C LYS A 329 -9.67 19.82 10.30
N LEU A 330 -9.33 18.54 10.26
CA LEU A 330 -10.01 17.48 11.04
C LEU A 330 -9.33 17.25 12.39
N CYS A 331 -8.02 17.03 12.37
CA CYS A 331 -7.26 16.57 13.54
C CYS A 331 -6.66 17.73 14.36
N GLY A 332 -6.87 18.98 13.93
CA GLY A 332 -6.19 20.14 14.50
C GLY A 332 -4.76 20.28 13.98
N SER A 333 -4.18 21.44 14.13
CA SER A 333 -2.77 21.65 13.84
C SER A 333 -1.87 21.28 15.03
N PRO A 334 -0.63 20.86 14.79
CA PRO A 334 0.34 20.64 15.85
C PRO A 334 0.52 21.86 16.74
N SER A 335 0.89 21.62 18.02
CA SER A 335 1.19 22.69 18.97
C SER A 335 2.45 23.48 18.60
N GLU A 336 2.59 24.71 19.12
CA GLU A 336 3.80 25.51 18.93
C GLU A 336 5.05 24.76 19.42
N GLU A 337 4.94 24.06 20.53
CA GLU A 337 6.01 23.22 21.07
C GLU A 337 6.44 22.13 20.09
N TYR A 338 5.48 21.47 19.44
CA TYR A 338 5.76 20.45 18.41
C TYR A 338 6.52 21.07 17.23
N TRP A 339 6.07 22.21 16.71
CA TRP A 339 6.74 22.90 15.60
C TRP A 339 8.21 23.21 15.90
N VAL A 340 8.50 23.64 17.11
CA VAL A 340 9.87 23.97 17.56
C VAL A 340 10.71 22.70 17.75
N LYS A 341 10.16 21.67 18.42
CA LYS A 341 10.91 20.47 18.78
C LYS A 341 11.12 19.51 17.62
N SER A 342 10.16 19.38 16.70
CA SER A 342 10.19 18.37 15.64
C SER A 342 11.25 18.62 14.57
N ARG A 343 11.61 19.91 14.34
CA ARG A 343 12.60 20.33 13.32
C ARG A 343 12.36 19.67 11.95
N LEU A 344 11.10 19.51 11.56
CA LEU A 344 10.74 18.86 10.31
C LEU A 344 11.10 19.74 9.11
N PRO A 345 11.63 19.18 8.00
CA PRO A 345 12.12 19.95 6.86
C PRO A 345 11.10 20.91 6.25
N HIS A 346 9.82 20.54 6.24
CA HIS A 346 8.76 21.33 5.64
C HIS A 346 7.88 22.07 6.65
N ALA A 347 8.24 22.05 7.95
CA ALA A 347 7.46 22.68 9.01
C ALA A 347 7.21 24.17 8.77
N THR A 348 8.25 24.94 8.37
CA THR A 348 8.14 26.38 8.11
C THR A 348 7.22 26.74 6.94
N ILE A 349 7.13 25.85 5.95
CA ILE A 349 6.31 26.07 4.74
C ILE A 349 4.84 25.78 5.02
N PHE A 350 4.56 24.74 5.83
CA PHE A 350 3.20 24.23 6.03
C PHE A 350 2.58 24.61 7.37
N LYS A 351 3.31 25.32 8.24
CA LYS A 351 2.73 25.84 9.48
C LYS A 351 1.60 26.81 9.16
N PRO A 352 0.36 26.55 9.59
CA PRO A 352 -0.74 27.46 9.33
C PRO A 352 -0.58 28.78 10.09
N THR A 353 -1.02 29.89 9.49
CA THR A 353 -0.97 31.22 10.10
C THR A 353 -1.85 31.28 11.35
N GLN A 354 -2.97 30.57 11.32
CA GLN A 354 -3.84 30.39 12.48
C GLN A 354 -4.00 28.89 12.78
N PRO A 355 -3.91 28.47 14.04
CA PRO A 355 -4.04 27.09 14.41
C PRO A 355 -5.47 26.58 14.14
N TYR A 356 -5.59 25.38 13.60
CA TYR A 356 -6.86 24.68 13.46
C TYR A 356 -7.22 23.98 14.77
N LYS A 357 -8.48 24.10 15.17
CA LYS A 357 -9.04 23.31 16.28
C LYS A 357 -9.22 21.86 15.83
N ARG A 358 -8.97 20.92 16.73
CA ARG A 358 -9.32 19.51 16.54
C ARG A 358 -10.83 19.33 16.62
N VAL A 359 -11.43 18.63 15.65
CA VAL A 359 -12.89 18.44 15.54
C VAL A 359 -13.26 16.97 15.20
N VAL A 360 -12.40 16.04 15.57
CA VAL A 360 -12.60 14.59 15.29
C VAL A 360 -13.86 14.09 16.01
N ASP A 361 -14.01 14.39 17.30
CA ASP A 361 -15.16 14.03 18.14
C ASP A 361 -16.47 14.66 17.61
N GLU A 362 -16.44 15.93 17.25
CA GLU A 362 -17.60 16.64 16.68
C GLU A 362 -17.99 16.04 15.30
N THR A 363 -16.99 15.71 14.48
CA THR A 363 -17.20 15.17 13.11
C THR A 363 -17.77 13.76 13.14
N PHE A 364 -17.31 12.92 14.06
CA PHE A 364 -17.67 11.51 14.15
C PHE A 364 -18.52 11.18 15.39
N LYS A 365 -19.27 12.14 15.91
CA LYS A 365 -20.13 12.01 17.10
C LYS A 365 -21.14 10.85 17.03
N GLU A 366 -21.50 10.41 15.80
CA GLU A 366 -22.40 9.30 15.57
C GLU A 366 -21.69 7.92 15.67
N PHE A 367 -20.37 7.90 15.80
CA PHE A 367 -19.64 6.65 15.97
C PHE A 367 -19.83 6.12 17.40
N PRO A 368 -19.77 4.79 17.61
CA PRO A 368 -19.75 4.23 18.95
C PRO A 368 -18.63 4.83 19.80
N GLN A 369 -18.91 5.16 21.05
CA GLN A 369 -17.93 5.84 21.93
C GLN A 369 -16.57 5.13 22.03
N PRO A 370 -16.49 3.77 22.10
CA PRO A 370 -15.18 3.11 22.10
C PRO A 370 -14.43 3.28 20.78
N ALA A 371 -15.13 3.33 19.64
CA ALA A 371 -14.51 3.56 18.34
C ALA A 371 -13.99 4.99 18.21
N LEU A 372 -14.76 5.97 18.71
CA LEU A 372 -14.37 7.38 18.74
C LEU A 372 -13.12 7.59 19.60
N ALA A 373 -13.08 7.03 20.80
CA ALA A 373 -11.92 7.12 21.68
C ALA A 373 -10.65 6.53 21.06
N LEU A 374 -10.77 5.36 20.39
CA LEU A 374 -9.66 4.78 19.64
C LEU A 374 -9.23 5.66 18.46
N LEU A 375 -10.19 6.22 17.73
CA LEU A 375 -9.92 7.11 16.60
C LEU A 375 -9.18 8.37 17.04
N GLU A 376 -9.56 8.95 18.18
CA GLU A 376 -8.87 10.10 18.79
C GLU A 376 -7.40 9.81 19.08
N THR A 377 -7.09 8.60 19.56
CA THR A 377 -5.71 8.14 19.80
C THR A 377 -4.95 7.94 18.49
N LEU A 378 -5.53 7.19 17.55
CA LEU A 378 -4.86 6.83 16.29
C LEU A 378 -4.61 8.04 15.38
N LEU A 379 -5.50 9.04 15.37
CA LEU A 379 -5.36 10.27 14.58
C LEU A 379 -4.74 11.42 15.39
N SER A 380 -3.80 11.12 16.28
CA SER A 380 -3.01 12.15 16.96
C SER A 380 -1.97 12.76 16.02
N VAL A 381 -1.97 14.09 15.87
CA VAL A 381 -0.96 14.82 15.08
C VAL A 381 0.39 14.93 15.79
N ASN A 382 0.47 14.48 17.03
CA ASN A 382 1.69 14.47 17.83
C ASN A 382 2.19 13.02 18.02
N PRO A 383 3.10 12.50 17.19
CA PRO A 383 3.57 11.11 17.24
C PRO A 383 4.47 10.80 18.45
N CYS A 384 4.75 11.78 19.30
CA CYS A 384 5.58 11.59 20.51
C CYS A 384 4.84 10.88 21.67
N LEU A 385 3.54 10.68 21.56
CA LEU A 385 2.82 9.80 22.47
C LEU A 385 3.16 8.35 22.08
N ASP A 386 3.56 7.57 23.07
CA ASP A 386 3.92 6.15 22.89
C ASP A 386 2.64 5.32 22.64
N VAL A 387 2.10 5.50 21.42
CA VAL A 387 0.83 4.92 20.97
C VAL A 387 0.89 3.38 21.04
N SER A 388 2.10 2.80 21.01
CA SER A 388 2.29 1.33 21.11
C SER A 388 1.82 0.79 22.47
N ILE A 389 2.01 1.52 23.55
CA ILE A 389 1.58 1.11 24.91
C ILE A 389 0.06 1.21 25.03
N GLU A 390 -0.54 2.27 24.48
CA GLU A 390 -2.00 2.45 24.53
C GLU A 390 -2.73 1.38 23.70
N ILE A 391 -2.19 0.93 22.58
CA ILE A 391 -2.78 -0.14 21.77
C ILE A 391 -2.81 -1.48 22.53
N HIS A 392 -1.78 -1.81 23.30
CA HIS A 392 -1.82 -3.00 24.17
C HIS A 392 -2.93 -2.91 25.21
N ILE A 393 -3.17 -1.71 25.79
CA ILE A 393 -4.26 -1.49 26.74
C ILE A 393 -5.62 -1.63 26.05
N TRP A 394 -5.77 -1.05 24.85
CA TRP A 394 -7.01 -1.13 24.06
C TRP A 394 -7.27 -2.54 23.52
N HIS A 395 -6.25 -3.26 23.07
CA HIS A 395 -6.38 -4.66 22.66
C HIS A 395 -6.99 -5.49 23.79
N ASN A 396 -6.48 -5.36 25.00
CA ASN A 396 -6.98 -6.05 26.19
C ASN A 396 -8.40 -5.61 26.59
N HIS A 397 -8.73 -4.33 26.50
CA HIS A 397 -10.08 -3.83 26.84
C HIS A 397 -11.13 -4.25 25.81
N TRP A 398 -10.82 -4.21 24.53
CA TRP A 398 -11.76 -4.62 23.47
C TRP A 398 -11.94 -6.14 23.39
N VAL A 399 -10.90 -6.92 23.60
CA VAL A 399 -10.96 -8.39 23.66
C VAL A 399 -11.86 -8.84 24.82
N ASN A 400 -11.72 -8.23 25.98
CA ASN A 400 -12.54 -8.59 27.15
C ASN A 400 -14.02 -8.20 26.98
N ALA A 401 -14.34 -7.10 26.27
CA ALA A 401 -15.72 -6.73 25.96
C ALA A 401 -16.43 -7.70 24.99
N ILE A 402 -15.67 -8.40 24.13
CA ILE A 402 -16.23 -9.42 23.21
C ILE A 402 -16.49 -10.74 23.96
N VAL A 403 -15.65 -11.10 24.93
CA VAL A 403 -15.80 -12.36 25.70
C VAL A 403 -17.05 -12.31 26.59
N THR A 404 -17.39 -11.16 27.16
CA THR A 404 -18.58 -11.01 28.00
C THR A 404 -19.91 -11.08 27.23
N HIS A 405 -19.93 -10.78 25.93
CA HIS A 405 -21.14 -10.93 25.10
C HIS A 405 -21.37 -12.34 24.52
N LYS A 406 -20.42 -13.27 24.65
CA LYS A 406 -20.62 -14.68 24.27
C LYS A 406 -21.20 -15.55 25.39
N GLN A 407 -21.41 -14.98 26.59
CA GLN A 407 -21.99 -15.69 27.75
C GLN A 407 -23.41 -15.22 28.12
N MET A 408 -24.03 -14.38 27.30
CA MET A 408 -25.46 -14.10 27.33
C MET A 408 -26.08 -14.55 25.98
#